data_576ba88aac8644e5dfe738865d996b79
#
_entry.id   576ba88aac8644e5dfe738865d996b79
#
_cell.length_a   1.000
_cell.length_b   1.000
_cell.length_c   1.000
_cell.angle_alpha   90.00
_cell.angle_beta   90.00
_cell.angle_gamma   90.00
#
_symmetry.space_group_name_H-M   'P 1'
#
loop_
_entity.id
_entity.type
_entity.pdbx_description
1 polymer ?
#
loop_
_entity_poly.entity_id
_entity_poly.type
_entity_poly.pdbx_seq_one_letter_code
_entity_poly.pdbx_strand_id
1 'polypeptide(L)'
;MLKRIGLQLGFRTDPIELSSADVLHLLGISKASLARWRESNSIPYRYVSSNHVVYPFKGLYLSVKTGRATFKGFRRLEALQRLNAYKEGVLKGYMGESQTLFEEL
;
A
#
# COMPACT_ATOMS: atom_id res chain seq x y z
N MET A 1 23.81 14.26 1.32
CA MET A 1 23.16 14.65 2.39
C MET A 1 21.87 15.19 2.13
N LEU A 2 21.72 16.18 1.37
CA LEU A 2 20.42 16.65 1.06
C LEU A 2 19.59 15.59 0.49
N LYS A 3 20.15 14.73 -0.28
CA LYS A 3 19.44 13.66 -0.78
C LYS A 3 18.88 12.82 0.24
N ARG A 4 19.59 12.67 1.29
CA ARG A 4 19.17 11.86 2.32
C ARG A 4 17.94 12.40 2.95
N ILE A 5 17.89 13.68 3.08
CA ILE A 5 16.73 14.32 3.63
C ILE A 5 15.58 14.11 2.71
N GLY A 6 15.82 14.19 1.42
CA GLY A 6 14.79 13.95 0.47
C GLY A 6 14.23 12.56 0.59
N LEU A 7 15.07 11.59 0.87
CA LEU A 7 14.60 10.26 1.05
C LEU A 7 13.70 10.17 2.24
N GLN A 8 14.04 10.86 3.29
CA GLN A 8 13.21 10.83 4.45
C GLN A 8 11.87 11.41 4.18
N LEU A 9 11.81 12.45 3.39
CA LEU A 9 10.55 13.01 3.03
C LEU A 9 9.75 12.00 2.25
N GLY A 10 10.40 11.28 1.39
CA GLY A 10 9.75 10.27 0.63
C GLY A 10 9.12 9.24 1.54
N PHE A 11 9.80 8.84 2.58
CA PHE A 11 9.26 7.98 3.52
C PHE A 11 8.02 8.51 4.10
N ARG A 12 7.98 9.76 4.50
CA ARG A 12 6.85 10.31 5.14
C ARG A 12 5.67 10.50 4.24
N THR A 13 5.88 10.52 2.93
CA THR A 13 4.76 10.74 2.03
C THR A 13 3.95 9.47 1.85
N ASP A 14 4.37 8.37 2.44
CA ASP A 14 3.59 7.14 2.30
C ASP A 14 3.30 6.61 3.70
N PRO A 15 2.39 7.24 4.41
CA PRO A 15 2.09 6.85 5.79
C PRO A 15 1.33 5.55 5.93
N ILE A 16 0.76 5.04 4.85
CA ILE A 16 -0.02 3.83 4.93
C ILE A 16 0.85 2.64 4.54
N GLU A 17 0.96 1.68 5.45
CA GLU A 17 1.68 0.46 5.17
C GLU A 17 0.75 -0.71 5.39
N LEU A 18 0.76 -1.65 4.48
CA LEU A 18 -0.12 -2.79 4.53
C LEU A 18 0.63 -4.03 4.98
N SER A 19 -0.06 -4.91 5.70
CA SER A 19 0.52 -6.19 6.06
C SER A 19 0.32 -7.14 4.90
N SER A 20 0.97 -8.30 4.95
CA SER A 20 0.76 -9.31 3.92
C SER A 20 -0.71 -9.71 3.87
N ALA A 21 -1.33 -9.87 5.02
CA ALA A 21 -2.74 -10.25 5.07
C ALA A 21 -3.62 -9.21 4.39
N ASP A 22 -3.31 -7.93 4.61
CA ASP A 22 -4.07 -6.86 3.98
C ASP A 22 -3.93 -6.94 2.46
N VAL A 23 -2.72 -7.15 1.97
CA VAL A 23 -2.48 -7.20 0.54
C VAL A 23 -3.22 -8.37 -0.08
N LEU A 24 -3.16 -9.53 0.56
CA LEU A 24 -3.85 -10.71 0.05
C LEU A 24 -5.34 -10.45 -0.04
N HIS A 25 -5.89 -9.84 1.00
CA HIS A 25 -7.31 -9.59 1.05
C HIS A 25 -7.74 -8.55 0.03
N LEU A 26 -7.03 -7.43 -0.03
CA LEU A 26 -7.39 -6.34 -0.93
C LEU A 26 -7.23 -6.71 -2.39
N LEU A 27 -6.19 -7.43 -2.73
CA LEU A 27 -5.94 -7.75 -4.11
C LEU A 27 -6.52 -9.09 -4.53
N GLY A 28 -6.96 -9.88 -3.57
CA GLY A 28 -7.55 -11.17 -3.89
C GLY A 28 -6.56 -12.13 -4.51
N ILE A 29 -5.33 -12.13 -4.01
CA ILE A 29 -4.30 -13.00 -4.58
C ILE A 29 -3.87 -14.03 -3.55
N SER A 30 -3.17 -15.05 -3.98
CA SER A 30 -2.70 -16.10 -3.11
C SER A 30 -1.36 -15.72 -2.49
N LYS A 31 -0.99 -16.42 -1.43
CA LYS A 31 0.30 -16.21 -0.80
C LYS A 31 1.42 -16.48 -1.80
N ALA A 32 1.23 -17.48 -2.65
CA ALA A 32 2.24 -17.82 -3.63
C ALA A 32 2.44 -16.69 -4.63
N SER A 33 1.36 -16.05 -5.05
CA SER A 33 1.45 -14.93 -5.97
C SER A 33 2.19 -13.77 -5.32
N LEU A 34 1.87 -13.49 -4.07
CA LEU A 34 2.52 -12.40 -3.35
C LEU A 34 4.02 -12.69 -3.21
N ALA A 35 4.37 -13.92 -2.88
CA ALA A 35 5.77 -14.28 -2.75
C ALA A 35 6.50 -14.12 -4.07
N ARG A 36 5.86 -14.48 -5.18
CA ARG A 36 6.49 -14.33 -6.50
C ARG A 36 6.72 -12.86 -6.80
N TRP A 37 5.77 -12.00 -6.45
CA TRP A 37 5.92 -10.57 -6.69
C TRP A 37 7.08 -10.01 -5.87
N ARG A 38 7.26 -10.49 -4.64
CA ARG A 38 8.39 -10.03 -3.85
C ARG A 38 9.70 -10.51 -4.46
N GLU A 39 9.77 -11.76 -4.86
CA GLU A 39 10.99 -12.32 -5.42
C GLU A 39 11.38 -11.64 -6.72
N SER A 40 10.41 -11.23 -7.50
CA SER A 40 10.70 -10.58 -8.77
C SER A 40 10.78 -9.05 -8.63
N ASN A 41 10.65 -8.55 -7.41
CA ASN A 41 10.67 -7.12 -7.16
C ASN A 41 9.60 -6.38 -7.95
N SER A 42 8.46 -7.03 -8.13
CA SER A 42 7.35 -6.41 -8.84
C SER A 42 6.61 -5.41 -7.97
N ILE A 43 6.74 -5.54 -6.65
CA ILE A 43 6.12 -4.61 -5.72
C ILE A 43 7.13 -4.25 -4.64
N PRO A 44 7.00 -3.07 -4.05
CA PRO A 44 7.91 -2.68 -2.98
C PRO A 44 7.49 -3.34 -1.68
N TYR A 45 8.45 -3.61 -0.84
CA TYR A 45 8.16 -4.19 0.47
C TYR A 45 9.34 -3.93 1.39
N ARG A 46 9.11 -4.10 2.67
CA ARG A 46 10.13 -3.86 3.66
C ARG A 46 9.96 -4.86 4.80
N TYR A 47 11.02 -5.42 5.30
CA TYR A 47 10.94 -6.31 6.44
C TYR A 47 10.99 -5.49 7.72
N VAL A 48 10.04 -5.72 8.60
CA VAL A 48 10.02 -5.09 9.90
C VAL A 48 10.76 -5.98 10.88
N SER A 49 10.65 -7.28 10.68
CA SER A 49 11.38 -8.25 11.46
C SER A 49 11.55 -9.47 10.57
N SER A 50 12.18 -10.52 11.09
CA SER A 50 12.50 -11.67 10.26
C SER A 50 11.29 -12.30 9.60
N ASN A 51 10.13 -12.21 10.23
CA ASN A 51 8.93 -12.82 9.67
C ASN A 51 7.82 -11.84 9.35
N HIS A 52 8.12 -10.55 9.40
CA HIS A 52 7.08 -9.55 9.23
C HIS A 52 7.44 -8.60 8.09
N VAL A 53 6.62 -8.60 7.07
CA VAL A 53 6.83 -7.77 5.90
C VAL A 53 5.69 -6.78 5.79
N VAL A 54 6.01 -5.54 5.45
CA VAL A 54 4.99 -4.54 5.20
C VAL A 54 5.16 -4.00 3.79
N TYR A 55 4.08 -3.48 3.24
CA TYR A 55 4.03 -3.03 1.86
C TYR A 55 3.56 -1.58 1.84
N PRO A 56 4.41 -0.64 1.38
CA PRO A 56 3.99 0.76 1.29
C PRO A 56 2.84 0.89 0.31
N PHE A 57 1.76 1.51 0.74
CA PHE A 57 0.55 1.59 -0.06
C PHE A 57 0.79 2.26 -1.41
N LYS A 58 1.43 3.42 -1.40
CA LYS A 58 1.63 4.16 -2.62
C LYS A 58 2.44 3.38 -3.64
N GLY A 59 3.51 2.74 -3.17
CA GLY A 59 4.33 1.95 -4.06
C GLY A 59 3.58 0.75 -4.61
N LEU A 60 2.77 0.11 -3.78
CA LEU A 60 1.97 -1.01 -4.22
C LEU A 60 0.96 -0.56 -5.26
N TYR A 61 0.28 0.54 -4.99
CA TYR A 61 -0.71 1.07 -5.91
C TYR A 61 -0.08 1.36 -7.27
N LEU A 62 1.08 1.99 -7.28
CA LEU A 62 1.77 2.29 -8.52
C LEU A 62 2.20 1.03 -9.23
N SER A 63 2.64 0.02 -8.51
CA SER A 63 3.04 -1.24 -9.12
C SER A 63 1.87 -1.91 -9.82
N VAL A 64 0.69 -1.84 -9.23
CA VAL A 64 -0.50 -2.40 -9.84
C VAL A 64 -0.91 -1.56 -11.04
N LYS A 65 -0.88 -0.24 -10.88
CA LYS A 65 -1.33 0.66 -11.93
C LYS A 65 -0.45 0.58 -13.16
N THR A 66 0.85 0.46 -12.98
CA THR A 66 1.79 0.45 -14.10
C THR A 66 1.99 -0.95 -14.69
N GLY A 67 1.41 -1.97 -14.09
CA GLY A 67 1.53 -3.30 -14.63
C GLY A 67 2.73 -4.08 -14.15
N ARG A 68 3.50 -3.55 -13.21
CA ARG A 68 4.62 -4.31 -12.67
C ARG A 68 4.09 -5.52 -11.92
N ALA A 69 3.00 -5.33 -11.17
CA ALA A 69 2.31 -6.43 -10.54
C ALA A 69 1.21 -6.81 -11.52
N THR A 70 1.29 -7.99 -12.09
CA THR A 70 0.43 -8.34 -13.21
C THR A 70 -0.81 -9.09 -12.75
N PHE A 71 -1.92 -8.78 -13.42
CA PHE A 71 -3.20 -9.45 -13.19
C PHE A 71 -3.77 -9.87 -14.52
N LYS A 72 -4.61 -10.87 -14.48
CA LYS A 72 -5.25 -11.33 -15.70
C LYS A 72 -6.57 -10.61 -15.91
N GLY A 73 -6.87 -10.30 -17.16
CA GLY A 73 -8.16 -9.72 -17.54
C GLY A 73 -8.39 -8.40 -16.85
N PHE A 74 -9.57 -8.24 -16.27
CA PHE A 74 -9.96 -6.98 -15.67
C PHE A 74 -9.61 -6.91 -14.19
N ARG A 75 -8.90 -7.90 -13.67
CA ARG A 75 -8.62 -7.92 -12.25
C ARG A 75 -7.76 -6.76 -11.79
N ARG A 76 -6.94 -6.22 -12.68
CA ARG A 76 -6.13 -5.07 -12.30
C ARG A 76 -7.00 -3.87 -11.96
N LEU A 77 -8.03 -3.63 -12.75
CA LEU A 77 -8.92 -2.51 -12.51
C LEU A 77 -9.64 -2.70 -11.18
N GLU A 78 -10.10 -3.91 -10.95
CA GLU A 78 -10.78 -4.21 -9.70
C GLU A 78 -9.85 -4.02 -8.51
N ALA A 79 -8.59 -4.44 -8.65
CA ALA A 79 -7.62 -4.28 -7.58
C ALA A 79 -7.38 -2.80 -7.30
N LEU A 80 -7.28 -1.98 -8.34
CA LEU A 80 -7.09 -0.55 -8.16
C LEU A 80 -8.29 0.07 -7.46
N GLN A 81 -9.48 -0.38 -7.79
CA GLN A 81 -10.68 0.14 -7.17
C GLN A 81 -10.70 -0.20 -5.69
N ARG A 82 -10.29 -1.42 -5.33
CA ARG A 82 -10.25 -1.83 -3.95
C ARG A 82 -9.19 -1.07 -3.17
N LEU A 83 -8.04 -0.83 -3.79
CA LEU A 83 -6.98 -0.08 -3.15
C LEU A 83 -7.42 1.36 -2.91
N ASN A 84 -8.10 1.96 -3.88
CA ASN A 84 -8.60 3.31 -3.72
C ASN A 84 -9.63 3.39 -2.62
N ALA A 85 -10.52 2.42 -2.57
CA ALA A 85 -11.55 2.40 -1.53
C ALA A 85 -10.93 2.26 -0.15
N TYR A 86 -9.91 1.43 -0.04
CA TYR A 86 -9.22 1.24 1.22
C TYR A 86 -8.56 2.54 1.67
N LYS A 87 -7.87 3.20 0.74
CA LYS A 87 -7.18 4.42 1.05
C LYS A 87 -8.17 5.49 1.48
N GLU A 88 -9.27 5.62 0.77
CA GLU A 88 -10.26 6.62 1.11
C GLU A 88 -10.87 6.33 2.47
N GLY A 89 -11.10 5.06 2.76
CA GLY A 89 -11.64 4.68 4.05
C GLY A 89 -10.70 5.05 5.19
N VAL A 90 -9.42 4.78 5.00
CA VAL A 90 -8.43 5.10 6.01
C VAL A 90 -8.32 6.60 6.20
N LEU A 91 -8.21 7.36 5.10
CA LEU A 91 -8.09 8.78 5.20
C LEU A 91 -9.33 9.43 5.77
N LYS A 92 -10.49 8.95 5.37
CA LYS A 92 -11.73 9.49 5.85
C LYS A 92 -11.89 9.26 7.33
N GLY A 93 -11.56 8.07 7.78
CA GLY A 93 -11.64 7.79 9.20
C GLY A 93 -10.71 8.68 10.00
N TYR A 94 -9.50 8.84 9.50
CA TYR A 94 -8.52 9.66 10.17
C TYR A 94 -8.95 11.12 10.17
N MET A 95 -9.42 11.61 9.03
CA MET A 95 -9.84 12.99 8.94
C MET A 95 -11.14 13.21 9.70
N GLY A 96 -11.96 12.17 9.77
CA GLY A 96 -13.17 12.27 10.54
C GLY A 96 -12.87 12.50 11.99
N GLU A 97 -11.88 11.81 12.51
CA GLU A 97 -11.47 12.01 13.88
C GLU A 97 -10.95 13.43 14.07
N SER A 98 -10.15 13.90 13.13
CA SER A 98 -9.62 15.24 13.22
C SER A 98 -10.74 16.26 13.20
N GLN A 99 -11.71 16.06 12.33
CA GLN A 99 -12.80 16.98 12.24
C GLN A 99 -13.61 17.00 13.51
N THR A 100 -13.81 15.83 14.10
CA THR A 100 -14.54 15.73 15.33
C THR A 100 -13.84 16.54 16.41
N LEU A 101 -12.52 16.41 16.47
CA LEU A 101 -11.78 17.16 17.46
C LEU A 101 -11.94 18.64 17.23
N PHE A 102 -11.85 19.08 15.99
CA PHE A 102 -12.01 20.48 15.70
C PHE A 102 -13.40 20.97 16.04
N GLU A 103 -14.39 20.16 15.75
CA GLU A 103 -15.74 20.56 16.01
C GLU A 103 -16.01 20.70 17.50
N GLU A 104 -15.31 19.92 18.28
CA GLU A 104 -15.49 20.01 19.71
C GLU A 104 -14.77 21.19 20.29
N LEU A 105 -13.83 21.73 19.56
CA LEU A 105 -13.14 22.89 20.03
C LEU A 105 -13.96 24.14 19.78
#